data_59cce89267c317c34d34be8dac9f1587
#
_entry.id   59cce89267c317c34d34be8dac9f1587
#
_cell.length_a   1.000
_cell.length_b   1.000
_cell.length_c   1.000
_cell.angle_alpha   90.00
_cell.angle_beta   90.00
_cell.angle_gamma   90.00
#
_symmetry.space_group_name_H-M   'P 1'
#
loop_
_entity.id
_entity.type
_entity.pdbx_description
1 polymer ?
#
loop_
_entity_poly.entity_id
_entity_poly.type
_entity_poly.pdbx_seq_one_letter_code
_entity_poly.pdbx_strand_id
1 'polypeptide(L)'
;MKKPTPEMIELLRQSGSNQFEVASAAQVELAKALTLPLRQGVLNGDTIGGIFEPVNFAPGTSVEFPLDILSPGSEKDFVAYTIPSQGKIPERHVEGDYVMVPTYEVGSSIDFSLKYARDARWDIVGRALQVLEASFVRKMNDDGWRTILAAGVGRGIVVY
;
A
#
# COMPACT_ATOMS: atom_id res chain seq x y z
N MET A 1 14.76 -1.20 13.69
CA MET A 1 15.29 -2.21 12.74
C MET A 1 15.95 -3.35 13.52
N LYS A 2 15.73 -4.61 13.15
CA LYS A 2 16.40 -5.76 13.78
C LYS A 2 17.91 -5.72 13.46
N LYS A 3 18.73 -6.24 14.37
CA LYS A 3 20.17 -6.38 14.11
C LYS A 3 20.38 -7.25 12.86
N PRO A 4 21.38 -6.92 12.00
CA PRO A 4 21.66 -7.72 10.82
C PRO A 4 22.08 -9.14 11.21
N THR A 5 21.66 -10.10 10.43
CA THR A 5 22.14 -11.48 10.59
C THR A 5 23.55 -11.58 9.98
N PRO A 6 24.38 -12.53 10.44
CA PRO A 6 25.70 -12.75 9.85
C PRO A 6 25.63 -12.97 8.32
N GLU A 7 24.59 -13.66 7.86
CA GLU A 7 24.33 -13.91 6.44
C GLU A 7 24.11 -12.61 5.64
N MET A 8 23.36 -11.66 6.19
CA MET A 8 23.12 -10.38 5.55
C MET A 8 24.39 -9.55 5.44
N ILE A 9 25.28 -9.62 6.43
CA ILE A 9 26.58 -8.95 6.39
C ILE A 9 27.46 -9.57 5.32
N GLU A 10 27.46 -10.89 5.19
CA GLU A 10 28.23 -11.58 4.16
C GLU A 10 27.70 -11.30 2.74
N LEU A 11 26.36 -11.29 2.56
CA LEU A 11 25.74 -10.88 1.29
C LEU A 11 26.08 -9.44 0.92
N LEU A 12 26.12 -8.54 1.89
CA LEU A 12 26.56 -7.16 1.66
C LEU A 12 28.02 -7.11 1.19
N ARG A 13 28.90 -7.88 1.80
CA ARG A 13 30.31 -7.97 1.42
C ARG A 13 30.49 -8.53 0.02
N GLN A 14 29.77 -9.60 -0.31
CA GLN A 14 29.79 -10.22 -1.64
C GLN A 14 29.24 -9.29 -2.73
N SER A 15 28.25 -8.47 -2.41
CA SER A 15 27.71 -7.46 -3.33
C SER A 15 28.76 -6.40 -3.74
N GLY A 16 29.80 -6.22 -2.95
CA GLY A 16 30.95 -5.36 -3.24
C GLY A 16 32.08 -6.07 -3.98
N SER A 17 31.93 -7.32 -4.41
CA SER A 17 32.95 -8.10 -5.11
C SER A 17 33.33 -7.47 -6.46
N ASN A 18 34.57 -7.69 -6.89
CA ASN A 18 35.02 -7.31 -8.22
C ASN A 18 34.52 -8.25 -9.33
N GLN A 19 34.00 -9.42 -8.97
CA GLN A 19 33.43 -10.38 -9.91
C GLN A 19 31.96 -10.02 -10.12
N PHE A 20 31.58 -9.62 -11.32
CA PHE A 20 30.25 -9.12 -11.65
C PHE A 20 29.13 -10.16 -11.34
N GLU A 21 29.34 -11.42 -11.65
CA GLU A 21 28.36 -12.48 -11.40
C GLU A 21 28.10 -12.68 -9.91
N VAL A 22 29.16 -12.69 -9.08
CA VAL A 22 29.04 -12.82 -7.63
C VAL A 22 28.37 -11.59 -7.04
N ALA A 23 28.75 -10.40 -7.48
CA ALA A 23 28.19 -9.16 -7.00
C ALA A 23 26.67 -9.05 -7.34
N SER A 24 26.30 -9.36 -8.57
CA SER A 24 24.90 -9.28 -9.00
C SER A 24 24.01 -10.30 -8.30
N ALA A 25 24.45 -11.54 -8.14
CA ALA A 25 23.74 -12.57 -7.40
C ALA A 25 23.55 -12.17 -5.93
N ALA A 26 24.62 -11.69 -5.29
CA ALA A 26 24.56 -11.25 -3.89
C ALA A 26 23.66 -10.02 -3.70
N GLN A 27 23.59 -9.10 -4.64
CA GLN A 27 22.68 -7.95 -4.61
C GLN A 27 21.21 -8.40 -4.65
N VAL A 28 20.87 -9.36 -5.51
CA VAL A 28 19.51 -9.91 -5.60
C VAL A 28 19.09 -10.60 -4.30
N GLU A 29 19.98 -11.43 -3.74
CA GLU A 29 19.67 -12.13 -2.49
C GLU A 29 19.59 -11.16 -1.29
N LEU A 30 20.47 -10.15 -1.24
CA LEU A 30 20.40 -9.10 -0.24
C LEU A 30 19.08 -8.31 -0.34
N ALA A 31 18.66 -7.96 -1.54
CA ALA A 31 17.39 -7.27 -1.76
C ALA A 31 16.20 -8.10 -1.28
N LYS A 32 16.17 -9.41 -1.56
CA LYS A 32 15.14 -10.32 -1.06
C LYS A 32 15.13 -10.39 0.47
N ALA A 33 16.31 -10.51 1.09
CA ALA A 33 16.44 -10.57 2.55
C ALA A 33 15.98 -9.27 3.24
N LEU A 34 16.12 -8.12 2.58
CA LEU A 34 15.73 -6.81 3.11
C LEU A 34 14.25 -6.48 2.88
N THR A 35 13.61 -7.08 1.90
CA THR A 35 12.21 -6.75 1.53
C THR A 35 11.24 -6.98 2.68
N LEU A 36 11.33 -8.11 3.38
CA LEU A 36 10.39 -8.44 4.46
C LEU A 36 10.55 -7.51 5.68
N PRO A 37 11.76 -7.27 6.22
CA PRO A 37 11.95 -6.32 7.31
C PRO A 37 11.51 -4.89 6.96
N LEU A 38 11.76 -4.44 5.74
CA LEU A 38 11.36 -3.12 5.26
C LEU A 38 9.83 -3.00 5.21
N ARG A 39 9.16 -4.00 4.62
CA ARG A 39 7.69 -4.04 4.58
C ARG A 39 7.07 -4.01 5.98
N GLN A 40 7.61 -4.77 6.92
CA GLN A 40 7.14 -4.75 8.31
C GLN A 40 7.34 -3.38 8.98
N GLY A 41 8.47 -2.73 8.71
CA GLY A 41 8.76 -1.39 9.20
C GLY A 41 7.76 -0.34 8.69
N VAL A 42 7.47 -0.37 7.39
CA VAL A 42 6.47 0.52 6.76
C VAL A 42 5.09 0.31 7.37
N LEU A 43 4.64 -0.94 7.51
CA LEU A 43 3.32 -1.25 8.10
C LEU A 43 3.22 -0.79 9.56
N ASN A 44 4.30 -0.91 10.34
CA ASN A 44 4.31 -0.47 11.74
C ASN A 44 4.36 1.05 11.90
N GLY A 45 4.87 1.77 10.91
CA GLY A 45 4.94 3.23 10.91
C GLY A 45 3.71 3.92 10.33
N ASP A 46 2.81 3.17 9.72
CA ASP A 46 1.60 3.69 9.09
C ASP A 46 0.55 4.04 10.15
N THR A 47 0.39 5.34 10.39
CA THR A 47 -0.62 5.88 11.31
C THR A 47 -2.00 5.98 10.67
N ILE A 48 -2.04 6.15 9.35
CA ILE A 48 -3.29 6.27 8.58
C ILE A 48 -3.91 4.91 8.30
N GLY A 49 -3.12 3.83 8.24
CA GLY A 49 -3.60 2.47 8.04
C GLY A 49 -4.59 1.97 9.08
N GLY A 50 -4.63 2.61 10.27
CA GLY A 50 -5.68 2.36 11.27
C GLY A 50 -7.04 2.99 10.94
N ILE A 51 -7.09 3.93 9.98
CA ILE A 51 -8.32 4.63 9.56
C ILE A 51 -8.90 3.98 8.30
N PHE A 52 -8.05 3.47 7.42
CA PHE A 52 -8.44 2.85 6.16
C PHE A 52 -8.35 1.32 6.23
N GLU A 53 -9.35 0.65 5.69
CA GLU A 53 -9.32 -0.80 5.55
C GLU A 53 -8.44 -1.19 4.36
N PRO A 54 -7.40 -2.02 4.55
CA PRO A 54 -6.55 -2.47 3.46
C PRO A 54 -7.27 -3.52 2.61
N VAL A 55 -7.45 -3.24 1.34
CA VAL A 55 -8.01 -4.18 0.36
C VAL A 55 -6.89 -4.69 -0.53
N ASN A 56 -6.73 -6.02 -0.62
CA ASN A 56 -5.72 -6.65 -1.45
C ASN A 56 -6.33 -7.08 -2.79
N PHE A 57 -5.74 -6.60 -3.87
CA PHE A 57 -6.10 -7.00 -5.24
C PHE A 57 -5.01 -7.87 -5.84
N ALA A 58 -5.42 -8.82 -6.69
CA ALA A 58 -4.47 -9.61 -7.45
C ALA A 58 -3.79 -8.72 -8.52
N PRO A 59 -2.52 -8.98 -8.86
CA PRO A 59 -1.85 -8.25 -9.93
C PRO A 59 -2.63 -8.32 -11.24
N GLY A 60 -2.83 -7.16 -11.88
CA GLY A 60 -3.55 -7.08 -13.16
C GLY A 60 -5.08 -7.01 -13.06
N THR A 61 -5.65 -6.98 -11.85
CA THR A 61 -7.09 -6.79 -11.65
C THR A 61 -7.43 -5.30 -11.67
N SER A 62 -8.51 -4.93 -12.37
CA SER A 62 -9.09 -3.58 -12.26
C SER A 62 -9.63 -3.37 -10.84
N VAL A 63 -9.31 -2.21 -10.27
CA VAL A 63 -9.84 -1.82 -8.96
C VAL A 63 -11.18 -1.13 -9.18
N GLU A 64 -12.26 -1.88 -9.03
CA GLU A 64 -13.63 -1.42 -9.23
C GLU A 64 -14.40 -1.55 -7.92
N PHE A 65 -15.06 -0.46 -7.54
CA PHE A 65 -15.95 -0.45 -6.37
C PHE A 65 -17.38 -0.21 -6.83
N PRO A 66 -18.34 -1.04 -6.38
CA PRO A 66 -19.74 -0.77 -6.67
C PRO A 66 -20.16 0.55 -6.02
N LEU A 67 -20.78 1.40 -6.81
CA LEU A 67 -21.47 2.57 -6.28
C LEU A 67 -22.77 2.11 -5.60
N ASP A 68 -22.94 2.50 -4.35
CA ASP A 68 -24.18 2.29 -3.65
C ASP A 68 -25.24 3.25 -4.24
N ILE A 69 -26.23 2.67 -4.91
CA ILE A 69 -27.20 3.41 -5.74
C ILE A 69 -28.38 3.93 -4.89
N LEU A 70 -28.39 3.61 -3.62
CA LEU A 70 -29.37 4.12 -2.71
C LEU A 70 -29.13 5.62 -2.46
N SER A 71 -29.66 6.46 -3.35
CA SER A 71 -29.70 7.89 -3.08
C SER A 71 -30.44 8.14 -1.76
N PRO A 72 -29.96 9.06 -0.90
CA PRO A 72 -30.67 9.43 0.33
C PRO A 72 -32.10 9.82 0.01
N GLY A 73 -33.06 9.06 0.56
CA GLY A 73 -34.50 9.24 0.31
C GLY A 73 -35.15 8.20 -0.62
N SER A 74 -34.37 7.41 -1.36
CA SER A 74 -34.87 6.30 -2.18
C SER A 74 -35.12 5.00 -1.39
N GLU A 75 -34.71 4.95 -0.11
CA GLU A 75 -34.92 3.80 0.79
C GLU A 75 -36.38 3.38 0.87
N LYS A 76 -37.31 4.32 0.73
CA LYS A 76 -38.76 4.05 0.69
C LYS A 76 -39.19 3.25 -0.54
N ASP A 77 -38.37 3.21 -1.57
CA ASP A 77 -38.66 2.51 -2.80
C ASP A 77 -38.33 1.02 -2.73
N PHE A 78 -37.59 0.58 -1.71
CA PHE A 78 -37.16 -0.81 -1.48
C PHE A 78 -37.90 -1.44 -0.28
N VAL A 79 -39.19 -1.17 -0.14
CA VAL A 79 -40.03 -1.71 0.94
C VAL A 79 -40.59 -3.08 0.53
N ALA A 80 -40.54 -4.04 1.45
CA ALA A 80 -41.21 -5.30 1.28
C ALA A 80 -42.72 -5.08 1.44
N TYR A 81 -43.51 -5.62 0.51
CA TYR A 81 -44.96 -5.50 0.52
C TYR A 81 -45.63 -6.80 0.98
N THR A 82 -46.73 -6.69 1.73
CA THR A 82 -47.59 -7.83 1.98
C THR A 82 -48.39 -8.15 0.71
N ILE A 83 -48.18 -9.35 0.16
CA ILE A 83 -48.80 -9.77 -1.09
C ILE A 83 -50.07 -10.58 -0.75
N PRO A 84 -51.27 -10.19 -1.22
CA PRO A 84 -52.46 -11.02 -1.11
C PRO A 84 -52.29 -12.28 -1.95
N SER A 85 -53.02 -13.36 -1.60
CA SER A 85 -52.83 -14.72 -2.15
C SER A 85 -52.91 -14.86 -3.68
N GLN A 86 -53.32 -13.83 -4.40
CA GLN A 86 -53.33 -13.76 -5.86
C GLN A 86 -52.67 -12.47 -6.40
N GLY A 87 -51.93 -11.77 -5.57
CA GLY A 87 -51.26 -10.52 -5.93
C GLY A 87 -50.00 -10.75 -6.73
N LYS A 88 -49.72 -9.83 -7.66
CA LYS A 88 -48.43 -9.80 -8.40
C LYS A 88 -47.36 -9.21 -7.49
N ILE A 89 -46.20 -9.85 -7.45
CA ILE A 89 -45.00 -9.31 -6.76
C ILE A 89 -44.50 -8.11 -7.57
N PRO A 90 -44.35 -6.91 -6.97
CA PRO A 90 -43.76 -5.79 -7.65
C PRO A 90 -42.28 -6.09 -7.84
N GLU A 91 -41.86 -6.22 -9.11
CA GLU A 91 -40.47 -6.38 -9.48
C GLU A 91 -39.84 -4.98 -9.59
N ARG A 92 -38.69 -4.81 -8.96
CA ARG A 92 -37.87 -3.59 -9.10
C ARG A 92 -36.51 -3.98 -9.64
N HIS A 93 -36.05 -3.19 -10.57
CA HIS A 93 -34.72 -3.34 -11.15
C HIS A 93 -33.75 -2.43 -10.42
N VAL A 94 -32.61 -3.02 -10.00
CA VAL A 94 -31.50 -2.27 -9.40
C VAL A 94 -30.39 -2.21 -10.42
N GLU A 95 -30.13 -1.04 -10.95
CA GLU A 95 -28.97 -0.81 -11.80
C GLU A 95 -27.78 -0.39 -10.95
N GLY A 96 -26.69 -1.15 -11.06
CA GLY A 96 -25.40 -0.86 -10.38
C GLY A 96 -24.46 -0.15 -11.31
N ASP A 97 -23.77 0.86 -10.80
CA ASP A 97 -22.64 1.47 -11.47
C ASP A 97 -21.36 1.15 -10.68
N TYR A 98 -20.22 1.22 -11.37
CA TYR A 98 -18.91 0.95 -10.78
C TYR A 98 -18.00 2.16 -10.94
N VAL A 99 -17.31 2.52 -9.88
CA VAL A 99 -16.22 3.50 -9.94
C VAL A 99 -14.91 2.78 -10.11
N MET A 100 -14.24 3.06 -11.22
CA MET A 100 -12.88 2.59 -11.45
C MET A 100 -11.89 3.53 -10.75
N VAL A 101 -11.07 2.97 -9.85
CA VAL A 101 -10.05 3.73 -9.14
C VAL A 101 -8.70 3.54 -9.86
N PRO A 102 -8.09 4.64 -10.35
CA PRO A 102 -6.77 4.54 -10.96
C PRO A 102 -5.73 4.14 -9.91
N THR A 103 -4.94 3.14 -10.23
CA THR A 103 -3.82 2.69 -9.39
C THR A 103 -2.53 3.37 -9.81
N TYR A 104 -1.64 3.61 -8.86
CA TYR A 104 -0.30 4.14 -9.11
C TYR A 104 0.73 3.37 -8.29
N GLU A 105 1.95 3.34 -8.82
CA GLU A 105 3.07 2.70 -8.15
C GLU A 105 3.86 3.73 -7.35
N VAL A 106 4.28 3.34 -6.15
CA VAL A 106 5.17 4.15 -5.32
C VAL A 106 6.51 3.43 -5.25
N GLY A 107 7.56 4.10 -5.71
CA GLY A 107 8.92 3.60 -5.70
C GLY A 107 9.88 4.59 -5.07
N SER A 108 10.92 4.06 -4.45
CA SER A 108 12.07 4.84 -3.98
C SER A 108 13.32 3.99 -4.09
N SER A 109 14.45 4.61 -4.42
CA SER A 109 15.75 3.94 -4.52
C SER A 109 16.78 4.64 -3.65
N ILE A 110 17.73 3.87 -3.14
CA ILE A 110 18.87 4.37 -2.39
C ILE A 110 20.14 3.77 -2.99
N ASP A 111 21.07 4.64 -3.33
CA ASP A 111 22.39 4.27 -3.77
C ASP A 111 23.41 4.42 -2.63
N PHE A 112 24.34 3.52 -2.55
CA PHE A 112 25.48 3.62 -1.64
C PHE A 112 26.78 3.22 -2.33
N SER A 113 27.88 3.81 -1.87
CA SER A 113 29.17 3.56 -2.46
C SER A 113 29.59 2.09 -2.32
N LEU A 114 30.16 1.53 -3.40
CA LEU A 114 30.70 0.17 -3.44
C LEU A 114 31.74 -0.09 -2.33
N LYS A 115 32.45 0.94 -1.90
CA LYS A 115 33.38 0.86 -0.77
C LYS A 115 32.68 0.41 0.50
N TYR A 116 31.48 0.93 0.81
CA TYR A 116 30.75 0.55 2.01
C TYR A 116 30.23 -0.89 1.95
N ALA A 117 29.92 -1.39 0.76
CA ALA A 117 29.58 -2.80 0.57
C ALA A 117 30.80 -3.70 0.83
N ARG A 118 31.97 -3.37 0.26
CA ARG A 118 33.22 -4.13 0.48
C ARG A 118 33.66 -4.16 1.93
N ASP A 119 33.54 -3.03 2.61
CA ASP A 119 33.91 -2.88 4.01
C ASP A 119 32.83 -3.43 4.96
N ALA A 120 31.74 -3.99 4.41
CA ALA A 120 30.57 -4.50 5.14
C ALA A 120 30.02 -3.49 6.19
N ARG A 121 29.99 -2.19 5.85
CA ARG A 121 29.54 -1.09 6.72
C ARG A 121 28.03 -1.08 6.85
N TRP A 122 27.54 -2.03 7.63
CA TRP A 122 26.08 -2.16 7.88
C TRP A 122 25.47 -0.94 8.54
N ASP A 123 26.22 -0.21 9.35
CA ASP A 123 25.80 1.03 9.98
C ASP A 123 25.27 2.06 8.96
N ILE A 124 25.95 2.20 7.81
CA ILE A 124 25.56 3.11 6.73
C ILE A 124 24.37 2.55 5.95
N VAL A 125 24.42 1.28 5.58
CA VAL A 125 23.34 0.62 4.83
C VAL A 125 22.06 0.58 5.68
N GLY A 126 22.15 0.25 6.97
CA GLY A 126 21.03 0.23 7.89
C GLY A 126 20.38 1.60 8.05
N ARG A 127 21.18 2.69 8.09
CA ARG A 127 20.65 4.05 8.12
C ARG A 127 19.96 4.44 6.82
N ALA A 128 20.53 4.05 5.66
CA ALA A 128 19.90 4.25 4.38
C ALA A 128 18.54 3.56 4.29
N LEU A 129 18.44 2.34 4.77
CA LEU A 129 17.16 1.60 4.83
C LEU A 129 16.13 2.25 5.76
N GLN A 130 16.56 2.82 6.89
CA GLN A 130 15.65 3.57 7.77
C GLN A 130 15.10 4.83 7.08
N VAL A 131 15.94 5.53 6.32
CA VAL A 131 15.49 6.68 5.53
C VAL A 131 14.50 6.26 4.45
N LEU A 132 14.75 5.13 3.79
CA LEU A 132 13.84 4.56 2.79
C LEU A 132 12.47 4.21 3.44
N GLU A 133 12.49 3.51 4.55
CA GLU A 133 11.29 3.16 5.33
C GLU A 133 10.50 4.41 5.71
N ALA A 134 11.17 5.41 6.28
CA ALA A 134 10.53 6.67 6.67
C ALA A 134 9.94 7.42 5.47
N SER A 135 10.56 7.34 4.28
CA SER A 135 10.03 7.97 3.07
C SER A 135 8.72 7.36 2.59
N PHE A 136 8.59 6.03 2.65
CA PHE A 136 7.35 5.33 2.32
C PHE A 136 6.24 5.64 3.33
N VAL A 137 6.54 5.56 4.63
CA VAL A 137 5.59 5.90 5.70
C VAL A 137 5.07 7.32 5.53
N ARG A 138 5.96 8.27 5.29
CA ARG A 138 5.59 9.67 5.04
C ARG A 138 4.68 9.80 3.84
N LYS A 139 5.01 9.16 2.71
CA LYS A 139 4.22 9.21 1.50
C LYS A 139 2.81 8.64 1.72
N MET A 140 2.70 7.49 2.38
CA MET A 140 1.40 6.87 2.70
C MET A 140 0.56 7.76 3.60
N ASN A 141 1.15 8.33 4.64
CA ASN A 141 0.45 9.24 5.54
C ASN A 141 0.01 10.52 4.84
N ASP A 142 0.86 11.14 4.01
CA ASP A 142 0.53 12.33 3.24
C ASP A 142 -0.64 12.07 2.27
N ASP A 143 -0.63 10.93 1.59
CA ASP A 143 -1.70 10.54 0.65
C ASP A 143 -3.01 10.27 1.39
N GLY A 144 -2.95 9.58 2.53
CA GLY A 144 -4.12 9.33 3.36
C GLY A 144 -4.75 10.64 3.87
N TRP A 145 -3.95 11.55 4.37
CA TRP A 145 -4.44 12.87 4.81
C TRP A 145 -5.05 13.67 3.67
N ARG A 146 -4.44 13.68 2.50
CA ARG A 146 -5.00 14.36 1.32
C ARG A 146 -6.35 13.77 0.92
N THR A 147 -6.50 12.45 1.00
CA THR A 147 -7.76 11.77 0.70
C THR A 147 -8.85 12.16 1.69
N ILE A 148 -8.54 12.20 3.00
CA ILE A 148 -9.49 12.63 4.03
C ILE A 148 -9.92 14.09 3.81
N LEU A 149 -8.96 14.98 3.55
CA LEU A 149 -9.24 16.39 3.30
C LEU A 149 -10.08 16.58 2.02
N ALA A 150 -9.75 15.86 0.95
CA ALA A 150 -10.52 15.93 -0.30
C ALA A 150 -11.96 15.43 -0.10
N ALA A 151 -12.16 14.36 0.67
CA ALA A 151 -13.50 13.86 1.00
C ALA A 151 -14.28 14.87 1.87
N GLY A 152 -13.61 15.54 2.81
CA GLY A 152 -14.20 16.60 3.62
C GLY A 152 -14.67 17.78 2.79
N VAL A 153 -13.82 18.27 1.88
CA VAL A 153 -14.16 19.37 0.96
C VAL A 153 -15.30 18.99 0.03
N GLY A 154 -15.29 17.77 -0.52
CA GLY A 154 -16.36 17.28 -1.41
C GLY A 154 -17.73 17.19 -0.70
N ARG A 155 -17.74 17.03 0.62
CA ARG A 155 -18.97 17.04 1.45
C ARG A 155 -19.32 18.41 2.02
N GLY A 156 -18.57 19.46 1.69
CA GLY A 156 -18.79 20.81 2.22
C GLY A 156 -18.44 20.98 3.70
N ILE A 157 -17.65 20.07 4.27
CA ILE A 157 -17.15 20.19 5.63
C ILE A 157 -16.00 21.20 5.60
N VAL A 158 -16.21 22.37 6.19
CA VAL A 158 -15.17 23.41 6.33
C VAL A 158 -14.37 23.11 7.58
N VAL A 159 -13.07 22.84 7.40
CA VAL A 159 -12.13 22.69 8.51
C VAL A 159 -11.45 24.05 8.73
N TYR A 160 -11.67 24.66 9.90
CA TYR A 160 -11.04 25.91 10.33
C TYR A 160 -9.73 25.62 11.08
#